data_56c5d59c7d05b212a218f7bf17edaa9f
#
_entry.id   56c5d59c7d05b212a218f7bf17edaa9f
#
_cell.length_a   1.000
_cell.length_b   1.000
_cell.length_c   1.000
_cell.angle_alpha   90.00
_cell.angle_beta   90.00
_cell.angle_gamma   90.00
#
_symmetry.space_group_name_H-M   'P 1'
#
loop_
_entity.id
_entity.type
_entity.pdbx_description
1 polymer ?
#
loop_
_entity_poly.entity_id
_entity_poly.type
_entity_poly.pdbx_seq_one_letter_code
_entity_poly.pdbx_strand_id
1 'polypeptide(L)'
;LTPARNCTFGCAYCYVPTLGIYAGLKPDDWRRWGQFTTFKSNAADLAARELRPEQRIYCSPLVDPYQPAEAEQRMMPDILGAVIARPPRVFTIQTRGPMILRDLHLLKRIPGLRVSFSVTTDREDVRRLYEPHCADITERLRVIRRLRDAGIETYATLAPLLPCDPENLARTAIGASGRDLIGDPLHLRSVKRRGATTRAAAFRISAAQGHDAWLDAAFQATIVERIDRAARELGFSFETGPRGFAKLAIPYQSRG
;
A
#
# COMPACT_ATOMS: atom_id res chain seq x y z
N LEU A 1 9.53 0.16 -9.85
CA LEU A 1 10.72 0.53 -9.10
C LEU A 1 10.63 -0.02 -7.69
N THR A 2 11.69 -0.73 -7.22
CA THR A 2 11.74 -1.35 -5.90
C THR A 2 13.07 -0.97 -5.24
N PRO A 3 13.09 0.01 -4.32
CA PRO A 3 14.35 0.60 -3.81
C PRO A 3 15.09 -0.27 -2.80
N ALA A 4 14.42 -1.26 -2.21
CA ALA A 4 15.01 -2.10 -1.18
C ALA A 4 14.49 -3.55 -1.27
N ARG A 5 15.05 -4.43 -0.47
CA ARG A 5 14.53 -5.78 -0.14
C ARG A 5 14.21 -5.83 1.33
N ASN A 6 13.18 -6.58 1.71
CA ASN A 6 12.61 -6.63 3.05
C ASN A 6 12.00 -5.30 3.48
N CYS A 7 11.17 -5.35 4.51
CA CYS A 7 10.44 -4.18 4.96
C CYS A 7 10.30 -4.20 6.48
N THR A 8 10.78 -3.15 7.13
CA THR A 8 10.79 -3.03 8.59
C THR A 8 9.42 -2.73 9.20
N PHE A 9 8.36 -2.54 8.41
CA PHE A 9 6.99 -2.56 8.93
C PHE A 9 6.55 -3.92 9.45
N GLY A 10 7.09 -5.02 8.92
CA GLY A 10 6.90 -6.36 9.47
C GLY A 10 5.45 -6.87 9.49
N CYS A 11 4.57 -6.35 8.65
CA CYS A 11 3.15 -6.71 8.65
C CYS A 11 2.94 -8.23 8.65
N ALA A 12 2.08 -8.73 9.54
CA ALA A 12 1.86 -10.15 9.75
C ALA A 12 1.29 -10.88 8.51
N TYR A 13 0.55 -10.17 7.68
CA TYR A 13 -0.08 -10.70 6.46
C TYR A 13 0.79 -10.57 5.21
N CYS A 14 1.93 -9.88 5.28
CA CYS A 14 2.70 -9.52 4.09
C CYS A 14 3.00 -10.74 3.21
N TYR A 15 2.53 -10.68 1.97
CA TYR A 15 2.70 -11.76 1.00
C TYR A 15 4.09 -11.81 0.35
N VAL A 16 4.83 -10.71 0.44
CA VAL A 16 6.10 -10.55 -0.30
C VAL A 16 7.09 -11.66 -0.01
N PRO A 17 7.31 -12.10 1.23
CA PRO A 17 8.20 -13.23 1.49
C PRO A 17 7.77 -14.54 0.84
N THR A 18 6.49 -14.68 0.45
CA THR A 18 5.97 -15.91 -0.18
C THR A 18 6.15 -15.93 -1.70
N LEU A 19 6.68 -14.87 -2.30
CA LEU A 19 6.91 -14.79 -3.73
C LEU A 19 8.16 -15.55 -4.15
N GLY A 20 8.03 -16.40 -5.17
CA GLY A 20 9.14 -17.15 -5.73
C GLY A 20 10.28 -16.31 -6.31
N ILE A 21 9.98 -15.07 -6.74
CA ILE A 21 11.01 -14.13 -7.22
C ILE A 21 11.97 -13.69 -6.10
N TYR A 22 11.61 -13.92 -4.84
CA TYR A 22 12.48 -13.76 -3.67
C TYR A 22 13.24 -15.03 -3.31
N ALA A 23 13.42 -15.96 -4.27
CA ALA A 23 14.21 -17.18 -4.08
C ALA A 23 15.65 -16.94 -3.58
N GLY A 24 16.11 -15.68 -3.59
CA GLY A 24 17.38 -15.28 -2.96
C GLY A 24 17.27 -14.91 -1.48
N LEU A 25 16.07 -14.88 -0.88
CA LEU A 25 15.93 -14.79 0.56
C LEU A 25 16.23 -16.14 1.18
N LYS A 26 17.22 -16.18 2.05
CA LYS A 26 17.55 -17.38 2.82
C LYS A 26 16.39 -17.70 3.79
N PRO A 27 16.20 -18.95 4.22
CA PRO A 27 15.18 -19.29 5.20
C PRO A 27 15.23 -18.44 6.48
N ASP A 28 16.40 -18.01 6.90
CA ASP A 28 16.59 -17.14 8.06
C ASP A 28 16.06 -15.73 7.82
N ASP A 29 16.16 -15.19 6.60
CA ASP A 29 15.60 -13.89 6.25
C ASP A 29 14.07 -13.90 6.34
N TRP A 30 13.43 -15.02 6.03
CA TRP A 30 11.99 -15.19 6.18
C TRP A 30 11.55 -15.14 7.65
N ARG A 31 12.33 -15.77 8.53
CA ARG A 31 12.09 -15.74 9.99
C ARG A 31 12.28 -14.35 10.58
N ARG A 32 13.20 -13.57 10.00
CA ARG A 32 13.55 -12.22 10.41
C ARG A 32 12.79 -11.12 9.67
N TRP A 33 11.73 -11.48 8.92
CA TRP A 33 10.92 -10.48 8.22
C TRP A 33 10.39 -9.42 9.18
N GLY A 34 10.59 -8.14 8.84
CA GLY A 34 10.25 -7.01 9.69
C GLY A 34 11.42 -6.49 10.55
N GLN A 35 12.52 -7.24 10.64
CA GLN A 35 13.65 -6.89 11.50
C GLN A 35 14.80 -6.18 10.77
N PHE A 36 14.83 -6.24 9.44
CA PHE A 36 15.89 -5.65 8.64
C PHE A 36 15.41 -5.30 7.23
N THR A 37 16.18 -4.45 6.57
CA THR A 37 16.03 -4.13 5.15
C THR A 37 17.40 -4.03 4.50
N THR A 38 17.46 -4.28 3.18
CA THR A 38 18.66 -4.09 2.36
C THR A 38 18.31 -3.11 1.27
N PHE A 39 18.85 -1.91 1.35
CA PHE A 39 18.67 -0.88 0.33
C PHE A 39 19.54 -1.17 -0.90
N LYS A 40 19.04 -0.80 -2.07
CA LYS A 40 19.78 -0.87 -3.34
C LYS A 40 20.48 0.47 -3.54
N SER A 41 21.77 0.53 -3.22
CA SER A 41 22.57 1.77 -3.26
C SER A 41 22.52 2.50 -4.60
N ASN A 42 22.29 1.80 -5.70
CA ASN A 42 22.23 2.34 -7.05
C ASN A 42 20.78 2.63 -7.53
N ALA A 43 19.78 2.64 -6.66
CA ALA A 43 18.38 2.78 -7.08
C ALA A 43 18.08 4.13 -7.73
N ALA A 44 18.66 5.22 -7.22
CA ALA A 44 18.52 6.55 -7.80
C ALA A 44 19.23 6.66 -9.16
N ASP A 45 20.45 6.14 -9.28
CA ASP A 45 21.22 6.13 -10.54
C ASP A 45 20.50 5.32 -11.63
N LEU A 46 19.96 4.16 -11.25
CA LEU A 46 19.16 3.34 -12.17
C LEU A 46 17.90 4.11 -12.60
N ALA A 47 17.19 4.76 -11.68
CA ALA A 47 16.03 5.57 -12.01
C ALA A 47 16.42 6.69 -12.99
N ALA A 48 17.51 7.41 -12.74
CA ALA A 48 17.99 8.48 -13.63
C ALA A 48 18.30 8.01 -15.05
N ARG A 49 18.81 6.76 -15.22
CA ARG A 49 19.14 6.20 -16.54
C ARG A 49 17.98 5.54 -17.24
N GLU A 50 17.09 4.86 -16.50
CA GLU A 50 16.10 3.93 -17.05
C GLU A 50 14.70 4.59 -17.21
N LEU A 51 14.41 5.71 -16.53
CA LEU A 51 13.13 6.37 -16.66
C LEU A 51 12.93 6.97 -18.06
N ARG A 52 11.69 6.82 -18.58
CA ARG A 52 11.26 7.33 -19.88
C ARG A 52 9.85 7.94 -19.75
N PRO A 53 9.53 8.99 -20.55
CA PRO A 53 8.25 9.71 -20.46
C PRO A 53 7.01 8.85 -20.70
N GLU A 54 7.12 7.78 -21.48
CA GLU A 54 6.00 6.89 -21.81
C GLU A 54 5.69 5.85 -20.72
N GLN A 55 6.58 5.67 -19.76
CA GLN A 55 6.47 4.63 -18.75
C GLN A 55 5.40 4.94 -17.70
N ARG A 56 4.86 3.88 -17.12
CA ARG A 56 4.05 3.89 -15.91
C ARG A 56 4.81 3.15 -14.84
N ILE A 57 5.26 3.87 -13.83
CA ILE A 57 6.15 3.34 -12.79
C ILE A 57 5.39 3.18 -11.49
N TYR A 58 5.48 1.99 -10.90
CA TYR A 58 4.94 1.69 -9.57
C TYR A 58 6.09 1.55 -8.56
N CYS A 59 6.12 2.41 -7.57
CA CYS A 59 7.08 2.43 -6.47
C CYS A 59 6.34 2.28 -5.14
N SER A 60 6.29 1.21 -4.42
CA SER A 60 6.78 -0.14 -4.72
C SER A 60 5.78 -1.13 -4.12
N PRO A 61 5.33 -2.13 -4.87
CA PRO A 61 4.40 -3.13 -4.36
C PRO A 61 5.08 -4.21 -3.51
N LEU A 62 6.42 -4.27 -3.51
CA LEU A 62 7.20 -5.35 -2.88
C LEU A 62 7.88 -4.92 -1.58
N VAL A 63 8.03 -3.62 -1.36
CA VAL A 63 8.62 -3.05 -0.15
C VAL A 63 8.05 -1.65 0.03
N ASP A 64 7.75 -1.26 1.23
CA ASP A 64 7.30 0.11 1.46
C ASP A 64 8.51 1.07 1.31
N PRO A 65 8.45 2.06 0.40
CA PRO A 65 9.55 3.00 0.20
C PRO A 65 9.75 3.95 1.37
N TYR A 66 8.73 4.14 2.21
CA TYR A 66 8.79 4.98 3.42
C TYR A 66 8.69 4.13 4.70
N GLN A 67 9.25 2.93 4.68
CA GLN A 67 9.39 2.08 5.86
C GLN A 67 10.28 2.75 6.93
N PRO A 68 10.21 2.35 8.21
CA PRO A 68 10.98 2.99 9.28
C PRO A 68 12.48 3.15 8.99
N ALA A 69 13.12 2.17 8.37
CA ALA A 69 14.53 2.22 8.02
C ALA A 69 14.90 3.33 7.01
N GLU A 70 13.94 3.86 6.27
CA GLU A 70 14.15 4.99 5.33
C GLU A 70 14.45 6.31 6.09
N ALA A 71 14.14 6.40 7.38
CA ALA A 71 14.46 7.58 8.19
C ALA A 71 15.96 7.90 8.20
N GLU A 72 16.77 6.86 8.32
CA GLU A 72 18.24 6.97 8.36
C GLU A 72 18.83 6.95 6.95
N GLN A 73 18.34 6.05 6.09
CA GLN A 73 18.90 5.81 4.76
C GLN A 73 18.66 6.97 3.79
N ARG A 74 17.52 7.65 3.87
CA ARG A 74 17.12 8.81 3.06
C ARG A 74 17.30 8.61 1.55
N MET A 75 16.97 7.43 1.06
CA MET A 75 17.11 7.07 -0.35
C MET A 75 16.00 7.69 -1.22
N MET A 76 14.80 7.88 -0.67
CA MET A 76 13.66 8.38 -1.42
C MET A 76 13.88 9.79 -1.99
N PRO A 77 14.49 10.75 -1.27
CA PRO A 77 14.79 12.07 -1.87
C PRO A 77 15.59 11.99 -3.17
N ASP A 78 16.62 11.14 -3.26
CA ASP A 78 17.44 10.99 -4.46
C ASP A 78 16.66 10.33 -5.61
N ILE A 79 15.86 9.31 -5.30
CA ILE A 79 14.95 8.68 -6.27
C ILE A 79 13.94 9.70 -6.80
N LEU A 80 13.32 10.50 -5.94
CA LEU A 80 12.38 11.54 -6.34
C LEU A 80 13.06 12.61 -7.20
N GLY A 81 14.31 12.98 -6.88
CA GLY A 81 15.15 13.84 -7.70
C GLY A 81 15.31 13.32 -9.13
N ALA A 82 15.62 12.03 -9.27
CA ALA A 82 15.71 11.36 -10.57
C ALA A 82 14.36 11.35 -11.33
N VAL A 83 13.25 11.10 -10.62
CA VAL A 83 11.90 11.14 -11.21
C VAL A 83 11.52 12.55 -11.66
N ILE A 84 11.88 13.58 -10.89
CA ILE A 84 11.63 15.00 -11.28
C ILE A 84 12.42 15.37 -12.54
N ALA A 85 13.67 14.90 -12.65
CA ALA A 85 14.51 15.17 -13.82
C ALA A 85 14.04 14.45 -15.09
N ARG A 86 13.43 13.27 -14.95
CA ARG A 86 12.89 12.45 -16.02
C ARG A 86 11.51 11.87 -15.64
N PRO A 87 10.46 12.69 -15.64
CA PRO A 87 9.14 12.26 -15.19
C PRO A 87 8.55 11.22 -16.15
N PRO A 88 8.14 10.05 -15.64
CA PRO A 88 7.36 9.08 -16.39
C PRO A 88 5.92 9.59 -16.59
N ARG A 89 5.18 8.96 -17.48
CA ARG A 89 3.77 9.31 -17.74
C ARG A 89 2.90 9.21 -16.49
N VAL A 90 3.15 8.20 -15.64
CA VAL A 90 2.52 8.03 -14.34
C VAL A 90 3.58 7.53 -13.37
N PHE A 91 3.67 8.15 -12.21
CA PHE A 91 4.49 7.66 -11.10
C PHE A 91 3.59 7.39 -9.89
N THR A 92 3.45 6.13 -9.52
CA THR A 92 2.64 5.73 -8.37
C THR A 92 3.53 5.33 -7.21
N ILE A 93 3.32 5.93 -6.05
CA ILE A 93 3.96 5.53 -4.79
C ILE A 93 2.93 4.77 -3.96
N GLN A 94 3.25 3.53 -3.58
CA GLN A 94 2.47 2.79 -2.59
C GLN A 94 3.19 2.80 -1.26
N THR A 95 2.52 3.28 -0.22
CA THR A 95 3.08 3.36 1.13
C THR A 95 2.00 3.32 2.22
N ARG A 96 2.42 3.09 3.44
CA ARG A 96 1.68 3.32 4.69
C ARG A 96 2.48 4.17 5.68
N GLY A 97 3.62 4.66 5.24
CA GLY A 97 4.57 5.41 6.04
C GLY A 97 4.26 6.92 6.09
N PRO A 98 3.97 7.49 7.26
CA PRO A 98 3.77 8.94 7.41
C PRO A 98 4.97 9.78 6.98
N MET A 99 6.14 9.15 6.94
CA MET A 99 7.38 9.79 6.49
C MET A 99 7.31 10.34 5.06
N ILE A 100 6.36 9.92 4.24
CA ILE A 100 6.14 10.49 2.90
C ILE A 100 5.95 12.02 2.96
N LEU A 101 5.44 12.56 4.06
CA LEU A 101 5.27 14.01 4.24
C LEU A 101 6.61 14.76 4.36
N ARG A 102 7.71 14.08 4.74
CA ARG A 102 9.08 14.66 4.72
C ARG A 102 9.42 15.21 3.34
N ASP A 103 9.02 14.48 2.32
CA ASP A 103 9.42 14.73 0.95
C ASP A 103 8.32 15.46 0.15
N LEU A 104 7.32 16.04 0.83
CA LEU A 104 6.17 16.70 0.21
C LEU A 104 6.57 17.77 -0.82
N HIS A 105 7.63 18.51 -0.56
CA HIS A 105 8.15 19.53 -1.46
C HIS A 105 8.69 18.97 -2.80
N LEU A 106 9.23 17.73 -2.78
CA LEU A 106 9.65 17.01 -3.99
C LEU A 106 8.45 16.39 -4.70
N LEU A 107 7.55 15.76 -3.95
CA LEU A 107 6.35 15.12 -4.50
C LEU A 107 5.50 16.08 -5.33
N LYS A 108 5.33 17.32 -4.88
CA LYS A 108 4.59 18.37 -5.61
C LYS A 108 5.19 18.74 -6.97
N ARG A 109 6.44 18.40 -7.23
CA ARG A 109 7.13 18.67 -8.48
C ARG A 109 7.02 17.56 -9.52
N ILE A 110 6.42 16.41 -9.17
CA ILE A 110 6.32 15.26 -10.06
C ILE A 110 4.99 15.29 -10.81
N PRO A 111 4.97 15.52 -12.11
CA PRO A 111 3.76 15.44 -12.91
C PRO A 111 3.21 14.00 -12.91
N GLY A 112 1.89 13.85 -12.84
CA GLY A 112 1.26 12.53 -12.89
C GLY A 112 1.55 11.63 -11.66
N LEU A 113 2.01 12.23 -10.55
CA LEU A 113 2.19 11.52 -9.30
C LEU A 113 0.85 11.04 -8.75
N ARG A 114 0.83 9.81 -8.27
CA ARG A 114 -0.24 9.22 -7.47
C ARG A 114 0.30 8.59 -6.22
N VAL A 115 -0.45 8.71 -5.15
CA VAL A 115 -0.14 8.02 -3.90
C VAL A 115 -1.25 7.03 -3.58
N SER A 116 -0.88 5.76 -3.44
CA SER A 116 -1.71 4.69 -2.88
C SER A 116 -1.33 4.54 -1.41
N PHE A 117 -2.12 5.12 -0.51
CA PHE A 117 -1.83 5.08 0.91
C PHE A 117 -2.67 4.03 1.63
N SER A 118 -2.03 3.06 2.26
CA SER A 118 -2.72 1.90 2.83
C SER A 118 -3.41 2.22 4.16
N VAL A 119 -4.72 1.91 4.23
CA VAL A 119 -5.54 1.90 5.44
C VAL A 119 -6.32 0.58 5.45
N THR A 120 -5.89 -0.38 6.23
CA THR A 120 -6.33 -1.79 6.14
C THR A 120 -7.48 -2.13 7.06
N THR A 121 -7.75 -1.28 8.04
CA THR A 121 -8.80 -1.42 9.06
C THR A 121 -9.09 -0.04 9.68
N ASP A 122 -10.26 0.10 10.25
CA ASP A 122 -10.64 1.25 11.10
C ASP A 122 -10.50 0.93 12.61
N ARG A 123 -10.03 -0.27 12.95
CA ARG A 123 -9.87 -0.76 14.31
C ARG A 123 -8.41 -0.74 14.75
N GLU A 124 -8.09 0.07 15.76
CA GLU A 124 -6.72 0.24 16.25
C GLU A 124 -6.19 -1.02 16.97
N ASP A 125 -7.05 -1.79 17.64
CA ASP A 125 -6.70 -3.10 18.22
C ASP A 125 -6.26 -4.09 17.14
N VAL A 126 -6.97 -4.14 16.03
CA VAL A 126 -6.62 -4.96 14.86
C VAL A 126 -5.31 -4.49 14.23
N ARG A 127 -5.16 -3.15 14.00
CA ARG A 127 -3.92 -2.59 13.47
C ARG A 127 -2.71 -3.01 14.30
N ARG A 128 -2.78 -2.92 15.63
CA ARG A 128 -1.67 -3.30 16.53
C ARG A 128 -1.25 -4.76 16.37
N LEU A 129 -2.20 -5.66 16.17
CA LEU A 129 -1.94 -7.09 16.00
C LEU A 129 -1.31 -7.42 14.64
N TYR A 130 -1.83 -6.85 13.56
CA TYR A 130 -1.42 -7.22 12.20
C TYR A 130 -0.32 -6.31 11.63
N GLU A 131 -0.19 -5.09 12.14
CA GLU A 131 0.72 -4.05 11.65
C GLU A 131 1.45 -3.35 12.81
N PRO A 132 2.20 -4.07 13.65
CA PRO A 132 2.71 -3.56 14.92
C PRO A 132 3.61 -2.33 14.80
N HIS A 133 4.39 -2.22 13.73
CA HIS A 133 5.33 -1.13 13.49
C HIS A 133 4.79 -0.04 12.57
N CYS A 134 3.52 -0.08 12.24
CA CYS A 134 2.89 0.94 11.42
C CYS A 134 2.26 2.04 12.29
N ALA A 135 2.16 3.24 11.75
CA ALA A 135 1.45 4.35 12.37
C ALA A 135 -0.02 3.99 12.65
N ASP A 136 -0.60 4.64 13.65
CA ASP A 136 -2.01 4.50 13.97
C ASP A 136 -2.92 4.97 12.83
N ILE A 137 -4.18 4.58 12.91
CA ILE A 137 -5.16 4.85 11.84
C ILE A 137 -5.41 6.35 11.68
N THR A 138 -5.48 7.07 12.80
CA THR A 138 -5.70 8.53 12.81
C THR A 138 -4.59 9.26 12.08
N GLU A 139 -3.34 8.88 12.34
CA GLU A 139 -2.17 9.45 11.66
C GLU A 139 -2.18 9.12 10.17
N ARG A 140 -2.54 7.89 9.77
CA ARG A 140 -2.65 7.52 8.35
C ARG A 140 -3.70 8.35 7.62
N LEU A 141 -4.87 8.54 8.22
CA LEU A 141 -5.93 9.38 7.64
C LEU A 141 -5.50 10.85 7.59
N ARG A 142 -4.74 11.33 8.59
CA ARG A 142 -4.14 12.67 8.58
C ARG A 142 -3.17 12.85 7.41
N VAL A 143 -2.31 11.86 7.17
CA VAL A 143 -1.36 11.89 6.04
C VAL A 143 -2.09 11.96 4.69
N ILE A 144 -3.13 11.14 4.50
CA ILE A 144 -3.94 11.16 3.28
C ILE A 144 -4.54 12.55 3.04
N ARG A 145 -5.15 13.17 4.08
CA ARG A 145 -5.67 14.54 3.98
C ARG A 145 -4.59 15.54 3.60
N ARG A 146 -3.42 15.48 4.26
CA ARG A 146 -2.30 16.39 3.98
C ARG A 146 -1.77 16.26 2.55
N LEU A 147 -1.69 15.05 2.00
CA LEU A 147 -1.31 14.83 0.61
C LEU A 147 -2.36 15.38 -0.35
N ARG A 148 -3.64 15.10 -0.11
CA ARG A 148 -4.76 15.62 -0.89
C ARG A 148 -4.78 17.16 -0.88
N ASP A 149 -4.68 17.77 0.31
CA ASP A 149 -4.73 19.22 0.48
C ASP A 149 -3.50 19.91 -0.15
N ALA A 150 -2.41 19.17 -0.36
CA ALA A 150 -1.25 19.61 -1.13
C ALA A 150 -1.41 19.44 -2.65
N GLY A 151 -2.58 19.00 -3.13
CA GLY A 151 -2.88 18.79 -4.54
C GLY A 151 -2.36 17.45 -5.11
N ILE A 152 -1.92 16.52 -4.27
CA ILE A 152 -1.44 15.21 -4.71
C ILE A 152 -2.60 14.23 -4.84
N GLU A 153 -2.72 13.60 -6.01
CA GLU A 153 -3.73 12.56 -6.26
C GLU A 153 -3.49 11.36 -5.34
N THR A 154 -4.28 11.28 -4.25
CA THR A 154 -4.07 10.29 -3.19
C THR A 154 -5.30 9.39 -3.02
N TYR A 155 -5.08 8.09 -3.11
CA TYR A 155 -6.08 7.05 -2.89
C TYR A 155 -5.87 6.39 -1.53
N ALA A 156 -6.94 6.25 -0.75
CA ALA A 156 -6.95 5.35 0.39
C ALA A 156 -7.06 3.91 -0.15
N THR A 157 -6.06 3.08 0.16
CA THR A 157 -5.99 1.70 -0.35
C THR A 157 -6.25 0.72 0.77
N LEU A 158 -7.34 -0.04 0.64
CA LEU A 158 -7.82 -1.01 1.63
C LEU A 158 -7.27 -2.41 1.28
N ALA A 159 -5.93 -2.57 1.32
CA ALA A 159 -5.28 -3.81 0.91
C ALA A 159 -4.13 -4.22 1.87
N PRO A 160 -4.27 -5.42 2.46
CA PRO A 160 -5.47 -6.26 2.49
C PRO A 160 -6.54 -5.70 3.42
N LEU A 161 -7.79 -6.07 3.21
CA LEU A 161 -8.85 -5.85 4.19
C LEU A 161 -8.59 -6.72 5.42
N LEU A 162 -8.45 -6.08 6.56
CA LEU A 162 -8.37 -6.71 7.87
C LEU A 162 -9.72 -6.59 8.60
N PRO A 163 -9.93 -7.28 9.74
CA PRO A 163 -11.15 -7.11 10.53
C PRO A 163 -11.46 -5.63 10.78
N CYS A 164 -12.66 -5.20 10.39
CA CYS A 164 -13.10 -3.80 10.43
C CYS A 164 -14.61 -3.68 10.53
N ASP A 165 -15.11 -2.48 10.78
CA ASP A 165 -16.45 -2.06 10.39
C ASP A 165 -16.41 -1.57 8.95
N PRO A 166 -17.01 -2.31 7.99
CA PRO A 166 -16.91 -1.97 6.56
C PRO A 166 -17.42 -0.59 6.20
N GLU A 167 -18.55 -0.19 6.78
CA GLU A 167 -19.19 1.10 6.53
C GLU A 167 -18.37 2.25 7.11
N ASN A 168 -17.85 2.08 8.33
CA ASN A 168 -17.02 3.10 8.97
C ASN A 168 -15.67 3.24 8.26
N LEU A 169 -15.05 2.13 7.87
CA LEU A 169 -13.81 2.14 7.10
C LEU A 169 -14.00 2.87 5.75
N ALA A 170 -15.09 2.58 5.02
CA ALA A 170 -15.40 3.25 3.77
C ALA A 170 -15.57 4.76 3.97
N ARG A 171 -16.42 5.18 4.93
CA ARG A 171 -16.68 6.60 5.21
C ARG A 171 -15.40 7.37 5.59
N THR A 172 -14.60 6.80 6.48
CA THR A 172 -13.39 7.48 6.97
C THR A 172 -12.31 7.58 5.90
N ALA A 173 -12.13 6.53 5.10
CA ALA A 173 -11.17 6.48 4.01
C ALA A 173 -11.55 7.45 2.87
N ILE A 174 -12.82 7.49 2.47
CA ILE A 174 -13.34 8.44 1.48
C ILE A 174 -13.25 9.88 2.02
N GLY A 175 -13.67 10.11 3.26
CA GLY A 175 -13.59 11.43 3.91
C GLY A 175 -12.15 11.97 3.97
N ALA A 176 -11.15 11.09 4.03
CA ALA A 176 -9.75 11.50 3.98
C ALA A 176 -9.25 11.75 2.54
N SER A 177 -9.55 10.84 1.61
CA SER A 177 -9.00 10.89 0.24
C SER A 177 -9.84 11.72 -0.73
N GLY A 178 -11.17 11.77 -0.55
CA GLY A 178 -12.11 12.38 -1.51
C GLY A 178 -12.14 11.63 -2.85
N ARG A 179 -11.86 10.31 -2.86
CA ARG A 179 -11.73 9.50 -4.07
C ARG A 179 -12.33 8.11 -3.91
N ASP A 180 -12.52 7.44 -5.04
CA ASP A 180 -12.83 6.01 -5.07
C ASP A 180 -11.85 5.21 -4.21
N LEU A 181 -12.35 4.16 -3.61
CA LEU A 181 -11.55 3.22 -2.86
C LEU A 181 -10.98 2.13 -3.75
N ILE A 182 -9.79 1.70 -3.42
CA ILE A 182 -9.10 0.59 -4.06
C ILE A 182 -8.72 -0.39 -2.97
N GLY A 183 -8.86 -1.69 -3.20
CA GLY A 183 -8.45 -2.64 -2.18
C GLY A 183 -8.39 -4.08 -2.65
N ASP A 184 -8.17 -4.94 -1.68
CA ASP A 184 -8.19 -6.39 -1.89
C ASP A 184 -8.37 -7.10 -0.55
N PRO A 185 -9.14 -8.18 -0.48
CA PRO A 185 -9.20 -8.99 0.74
C PRO A 185 -7.89 -9.75 0.97
N LEU A 186 -7.77 -10.41 2.10
CA LEU A 186 -6.65 -11.32 2.37
C LEU A 186 -6.56 -12.40 1.28
N HIS A 187 -5.37 -12.59 0.73
CA HIS A 187 -5.13 -13.61 -0.29
C HIS A 187 -5.04 -15.00 0.34
N LEU A 188 -6.11 -15.77 0.22
CA LEU A 188 -6.21 -17.12 0.74
C LEU A 188 -5.73 -18.14 -0.31
N ARG A 189 -5.00 -19.17 0.11
CA ARG A 189 -4.55 -20.25 -0.78
C ARG A 189 -5.73 -21.07 -1.34
N SER A 190 -6.85 -21.14 -0.64
CA SER A 190 -8.09 -21.76 -1.11
C SER A 190 -8.66 -21.06 -2.34
N VAL A 191 -8.52 -19.74 -2.44
CA VAL A 191 -9.00 -18.92 -3.54
C VAL A 191 -7.92 -18.74 -4.60
N LYS A 192 -6.68 -18.51 -4.18
CA LYS A 192 -5.55 -18.22 -5.05
C LYS A 192 -4.52 -19.36 -4.98
N ARG A 193 -4.67 -20.35 -5.83
CA ARG A 193 -3.82 -21.56 -5.82
C ARG A 193 -2.35 -21.30 -6.14
N ARG A 194 -2.05 -20.25 -6.92
CA ARG A 194 -0.70 -19.88 -7.36
C ARG A 194 -0.42 -18.41 -7.05
N GLY A 195 0.87 -18.06 -6.91
CA GLY A 195 1.32 -16.69 -6.64
C GLY A 195 1.31 -16.33 -5.17
N ALA A 196 1.28 -15.04 -4.90
CA ALA A 196 1.37 -14.50 -3.56
C ALA A 196 0.16 -14.83 -2.69
N THR A 197 0.42 -15.22 -1.44
CA THR A 197 -0.62 -15.48 -0.43
C THR A 197 -0.26 -14.85 0.91
N THR A 198 -1.26 -14.64 1.73
CA THR A 198 -1.11 -14.19 3.11
C THR A 198 -0.20 -15.11 3.92
N ARG A 199 0.65 -14.54 4.77
CA ARG A 199 1.55 -15.32 5.64
C ARG A 199 0.79 -16.04 6.75
N ALA A 200 1.34 -17.18 7.18
CA ALA A 200 0.82 -17.97 8.28
C ALA A 200 0.68 -17.19 9.61
N ALA A 201 1.46 -16.13 9.81
CA ALA A 201 1.34 -15.28 10.99
C ALA A 201 -0.04 -14.63 11.11
N ALA A 202 -0.61 -14.15 10.00
CA ALA A 202 -1.96 -13.57 10.00
C ALA A 202 -3.03 -14.60 10.36
N PHE A 203 -2.90 -15.83 9.87
CA PHE A 203 -3.85 -16.90 10.22
C PHE A 203 -3.82 -17.25 11.72
N ARG A 204 -2.62 -17.29 12.33
CA ARG A 204 -2.51 -17.50 13.78
C ARG A 204 -3.13 -16.36 14.59
N ILE A 205 -2.97 -15.13 14.15
CA ILE A 205 -3.61 -13.97 14.79
C ILE A 205 -5.13 -14.08 14.65
N SER A 206 -5.65 -14.39 13.46
CA SER A 206 -7.08 -14.56 13.22
C SER A 206 -7.68 -15.61 14.16
N ALA A 207 -7.07 -16.79 14.25
CA ALA A 207 -7.54 -17.86 15.13
C ALA A 207 -7.50 -17.46 16.62
N ALA A 208 -6.44 -16.80 17.07
CA ALA A 208 -6.28 -16.39 18.46
C ALA A 208 -7.27 -15.26 18.88
N GLN A 209 -7.78 -14.51 17.92
CA GLN A 209 -8.67 -13.35 18.14
C GLN A 209 -10.13 -13.60 17.72
N GLY A 210 -10.47 -14.82 17.31
CA GLY A 210 -11.82 -15.13 16.83
C GLY A 210 -12.19 -14.43 15.51
N HIS A 211 -11.19 -14.12 14.67
CA HIS A 211 -11.37 -13.51 13.38
C HIS A 211 -11.42 -14.51 12.22
N ASP A 212 -11.75 -15.77 12.49
CA ASP A 212 -11.69 -16.85 11.50
C ASP A 212 -12.62 -16.62 10.29
N ALA A 213 -13.76 -15.96 10.51
CA ALA A 213 -14.66 -15.59 9.42
C ALA A 213 -13.95 -14.77 8.31
N TRP A 214 -12.95 -13.96 8.65
CA TRP A 214 -12.16 -13.18 7.68
C TRP A 214 -11.25 -14.04 6.80
N LEU A 215 -11.14 -15.33 7.10
CA LEU A 215 -10.43 -16.32 6.31
C LEU A 215 -11.37 -17.12 5.40
N ASP A 216 -12.66 -16.81 5.39
CA ASP A 216 -13.65 -17.39 4.51
C ASP A 216 -13.91 -16.50 3.28
N ALA A 217 -13.91 -17.08 2.09
CA ALA A 217 -14.03 -16.34 0.84
C ALA A 217 -15.42 -15.72 0.64
N ALA A 218 -16.48 -16.41 1.09
CA ALA A 218 -17.83 -15.88 0.99
C ALA A 218 -18.04 -14.72 1.96
N PHE A 219 -17.51 -14.84 3.17
CA PHE A 219 -17.52 -13.73 4.12
C PHE A 219 -16.74 -12.52 3.57
N GLN A 220 -15.55 -12.72 3.01
CA GLN A 220 -14.77 -11.64 2.38
C GLN A 220 -15.56 -10.96 1.26
N ALA A 221 -16.31 -11.71 0.44
CA ALA A 221 -17.16 -11.13 -0.59
C ALA A 221 -18.25 -10.23 0.00
N THR A 222 -18.90 -10.63 1.10
CA THR A 222 -19.92 -9.80 1.76
C THR A 222 -19.31 -8.51 2.33
N ILE A 223 -18.09 -8.55 2.84
CA ILE A 223 -17.38 -7.34 3.33
C ILE A 223 -17.09 -6.39 2.17
N VAL A 224 -16.59 -6.91 1.04
CA VAL A 224 -16.35 -6.12 -0.18
C VAL A 224 -17.63 -5.43 -0.65
N GLU A 225 -18.75 -6.16 -0.70
CA GLU A 225 -20.06 -5.61 -1.10
C GLU A 225 -20.55 -4.52 -0.13
N ARG A 226 -20.36 -4.68 1.18
CA ARG A 226 -20.73 -3.69 2.18
C ARG A 226 -19.91 -2.40 2.02
N ILE A 227 -18.59 -2.51 1.81
CA ILE A 227 -17.72 -1.35 1.55
C ILE A 227 -18.13 -0.65 0.25
N ASP A 228 -18.41 -1.39 -0.83
CA ASP A 228 -18.83 -0.79 -2.10
C ASP A 228 -20.19 -0.08 -1.98
N ARG A 229 -21.15 -0.66 -1.26
CA ARG A 229 -22.42 -0.04 -0.99
C ARG A 229 -22.25 1.30 -0.22
N ALA A 230 -21.48 1.28 0.86
CA ALA A 230 -21.19 2.48 1.64
C ALA A 230 -20.45 3.54 0.81
N ALA A 231 -19.56 3.12 -0.09
CA ALA A 231 -18.87 4.03 -1.00
C ALA A 231 -19.87 4.67 -1.99
N ARG A 232 -20.78 3.89 -2.58
CA ARG A 232 -21.81 4.38 -3.52
C ARG A 232 -22.77 5.37 -2.87
N GLU A 233 -23.16 5.17 -1.62
CA GLU A 233 -23.96 6.12 -0.85
C GLU A 233 -23.31 7.50 -0.72
N LEU A 234 -21.97 7.54 -0.82
CA LEU A 234 -21.18 8.77 -0.80
C LEU A 234 -20.82 9.30 -2.19
N GLY A 235 -21.32 8.65 -3.27
CA GLY A 235 -21.01 9.03 -4.65
C GLY A 235 -19.67 8.50 -5.20
N PHE A 236 -19.09 7.51 -4.52
CA PHE A 236 -17.82 6.88 -4.91
C PHE A 236 -17.99 5.38 -5.21
N SER A 237 -16.93 4.71 -5.59
CA SER A 237 -16.90 3.26 -5.79
C SER A 237 -15.78 2.59 -4.99
N PHE A 238 -15.92 1.29 -4.76
CA PHE A 238 -14.85 0.44 -4.26
C PHE A 238 -14.54 -0.65 -5.28
N GLU A 239 -13.33 -0.72 -5.76
CA GLU A 239 -12.90 -1.74 -6.71
C GLU A 239 -11.74 -2.56 -6.17
N THR A 240 -11.81 -3.88 -6.39
CA THR A 240 -10.81 -4.84 -5.91
C THR A 240 -10.02 -5.46 -7.05
N GLY A 241 -8.89 -6.08 -6.71
CA GLY A 241 -8.04 -6.82 -7.64
C GLY A 241 -7.45 -5.98 -8.76
N PRO A 242 -7.11 -6.62 -9.91
CA PRO A 242 -6.42 -5.93 -11.00
C PRO A 242 -7.16 -4.71 -11.54
N ARG A 243 -8.48 -4.70 -11.55
CA ARG A 243 -9.29 -3.55 -12.02
C ARG A 243 -9.14 -2.34 -11.10
N GLY A 244 -9.22 -2.56 -9.78
CA GLY A 244 -9.05 -1.49 -8.80
C GLY A 244 -7.65 -0.88 -8.88
N PHE A 245 -6.62 -1.72 -8.85
CA PHE A 245 -5.23 -1.25 -8.91
C PHE A 245 -4.85 -0.66 -10.28
N ALA A 246 -5.53 -1.03 -11.37
CA ALA A 246 -5.32 -0.41 -12.68
C ALA A 246 -5.63 1.09 -12.68
N LYS A 247 -6.54 1.58 -11.82
CA LYS A 247 -6.82 3.02 -11.66
C LYS A 247 -5.57 3.82 -11.31
N LEU A 248 -4.63 3.22 -10.60
CA LEU A 248 -3.36 3.85 -10.22
C LEU A 248 -2.39 4.01 -11.41
N ALA A 249 -2.62 3.34 -12.52
CA ALA A 249 -1.77 3.37 -13.72
C ALA A 249 -2.39 4.12 -14.92
N ILE A 250 -3.68 4.48 -14.85
CA ILE A 250 -4.37 5.18 -15.95
C ILE A 250 -4.08 6.68 -15.79
N PRO A 251 -3.59 7.39 -16.83
CA PRO A 251 -3.45 8.85 -16.76
C PRO A 251 -4.79 9.51 -16.42
N TYR A 252 -4.75 10.55 -15.60
CA TYR A 252 -5.95 11.31 -15.25
C TYR A 252 -6.60 11.85 -16.52
N GLN A 253 -7.83 11.47 -16.77
CA GLN A 253 -8.70 12.19 -17.67
C GLN A 253 -9.50 13.17 -16.80
N SER A 254 -9.26 14.48 -16.96
CA SER A 254 -10.11 15.49 -16.36
C SER A 254 -11.56 15.15 -16.71
N ARG A 255 -12.40 14.91 -15.73
CA ARG A 255 -13.85 14.98 -15.98
C ARG A 255 -14.11 16.42 -16.36
N GLY A 256 -14.34 16.64 -17.67
CA GLY A 256 -14.77 17.92 -18.20
C GLY A 256 -16.12 18.33 -17.62
#